data_dfd38f90e9fd2b7000d45015b53b093c
#
_entry.id   dfd38f90e9fd2b7000d45015b53b093c
#
_cell.length_a   1.000
_cell.length_b   1.000
_cell.length_c   1.000
_cell.angle_alpha   90.00
_cell.angle_beta   90.00
_cell.angle_gamma   90.00
#
_symmetry.space_group_name_H-M   'P 1'
#
loop_
_entity.id
_entity.type
_entity.pdbx_description
1 polymer ?
#
loop_
_entity_poly.entity_id
_entity_poly.type
_entity_poly.pdbx_seq_one_letter_code
_entity_poly.pdbx_strand_id
1 'polypeptide(L)'
;YGSEIELDSGEAFAIYVDDGDPCISPTRELTIETATADSAGNERFLLKLTQTTSLGVVTTLETHTVSLAEEAKDDMGRLCYLPTALEARSKYLRAVVNEELISTAKVTNKKSLAFTGGTNGDQSNISTAAYLRAVKVLNNAPYMYTAVLGLGCYDNAAITALGNICSDRLIDGFFDVKPTLTYTEAISAVEDTGLLGTDYVSCAVYHFPFSCKDKWTQSRVVFGLSGAAYAAKARGVKKNSDVGGWHYSPAGEERAVIARASLQPLYPEDTPDEEAMVKGRLNKVSVGTSGQM
;
A
#
# COMPACT_ATOMS: atom_id res chain seq x y z
N TYR A 1 8.75 -1.99 2.47
CA TYR A 1 9.80 -2.63 3.30
C TYR A 1 10.88 -3.05 2.33
N GLY A 2 11.90 -2.20 2.17
CA GLY A 2 13.00 -2.47 1.28
C GLY A 2 13.77 -3.70 1.77
N SER A 3 14.14 -4.56 0.83
CA SER A 3 15.32 -5.42 1.02
C SER A 3 16.45 -4.51 1.49
N GLU A 4 17.20 -4.92 2.50
CA GLU A 4 18.44 -4.25 2.86
C GLU A 4 19.25 -4.07 1.57
N ILE A 5 19.69 -2.84 1.32
CA ILE A 5 20.55 -2.58 0.17
C ILE A 5 21.92 -3.14 0.55
N GLU A 6 22.27 -4.26 -0.06
CA GLU A 6 23.59 -4.84 0.07
C GLU A 6 24.55 -4.12 -0.88
N LEU A 7 25.69 -3.72 -0.36
CA LEU A 7 26.77 -3.15 -1.15
C LEU A 7 27.59 -4.29 -1.77
N ASP A 8 27.95 -4.12 -3.04
CA ASP A 8 28.93 -5.01 -3.67
C ASP A 8 30.28 -4.89 -2.96
N SER A 9 31.08 -5.96 -2.99
CA SER A 9 32.33 -6.08 -2.24
C SER A 9 33.40 -5.03 -2.54
N GLY A 10 33.17 -4.16 -3.53
CA GLY A 10 34.07 -3.04 -3.90
C GLY A 10 33.45 -1.67 -3.71
N GLU A 11 32.22 -1.57 -3.23
CA GLU A 11 31.51 -0.31 -3.09
C GLU A 11 31.66 0.26 -1.67
N ALA A 12 32.09 1.52 -1.58
CA ALA A 12 32.26 2.20 -0.30
C ALA A 12 30.92 2.75 0.25
N PHE A 13 30.00 3.12 -0.61
CA PHE A 13 28.65 3.58 -0.25
C PHE A 13 27.69 3.49 -1.43
N ALA A 14 26.40 3.40 -1.12
CA ALA A 14 25.32 3.56 -2.08
C ALA A 14 24.32 4.62 -1.58
N ILE A 15 23.77 5.40 -2.51
CA ILE A 15 22.69 6.36 -2.25
C ILE A 15 21.45 5.88 -2.98
N TYR A 16 20.32 5.82 -2.28
CA TYR A 16 19.04 5.37 -2.85
C TYR A 16 17.90 6.32 -2.51
N VAL A 17 16.83 6.24 -3.28
CA VAL A 17 15.59 6.99 -3.03
C VAL A 17 14.65 6.14 -2.20
N ASP A 18 14.17 6.70 -1.09
CA ASP A 18 13.24 6.07 -0.16
C ASP A 18 11.97 6.92 -0.01
N ASP A 19 11.18 6.97 -1.08
CA ASP A 19 9.88 7.68 -1.08
C ASP A 19 8.67 6.77 -1.32
N GLY A 20 8.90 5.47 -1.42
CA GLY A 20 7.86 4.46 -1.58
C GLY A 20 7.21 4.39 -2.96
N ASP A 21 7.66 5.20 -3.94
CA ASP A 21 7.15 5.16 -5.31
C ASP A 21 8.27 4.93 -6.34
N PRO A 22 8.58 3.67 -6.67
CA PRO A 22 9.63 3.34 -7.63
C PRO A 22 9.31 3.80 -9.06
N CYS A 23 8.06 4.09 -9.39
CA CYS A 23 7.68 4.61 -10.71
C CYS A 23 8.19 6.03 -10.95
N ILE A 24 8.44 6.79 -9.90
CA ILE A 24 8.97 8.15 -9.99
C ILE A 24 10.50 8.15 -10.08
N SER A 25 11.15 7.13 -9.55
CA SER A 25 12.62 7.03 -9.52
C SER A 25 13.30 7.22 -10.88
N PRO A 26 12.78 6.71 -12.02
CA PRO A 26 13.39 6.92 -13.33
C PRO A 26 13.39 8.38 -13.80
N THR A 27 12.57 9.24 -13.22
CA THR A 27 12.52 10.67 -13.54
C THR A 27 13.44 11.51 -12.66
N ARG A 28 14.13 10.87 -11.71
CA ARG A 28 15.02 11.52 -10.75
C ARG A 28 16.47 11.28 -11.11
N GLU A 29 17.25 12.31 -10.94
CA GLU A 29 18.69 12.28 -11.17
C GLU A 29 19.43 12.89 -9.96
N LEU A 30 20.55 12.28 -9.63
CA LEU A 30 21.44 12.74 -8.58
C LEU A 30 22.68 13.39 -9.20
N THR A 31 23.01 14.58 -8.77
CA THR A 31 24.27 15.23 -9.07
C THR A 31 25.12 15.27 -7.80
N ILE A 32 26.39 14.90 -7.93
CA ILE A 32 27.38 14.93 -6.86
C ILE A 32 28.46 15.93 -7.27
N GLU A 33 28.69 16.94 -6.43
CA GLU A 33 29.71 17.97 -6.65
C GLU A 33 30.61 18.06 -5.42
N THR A 34 31.93 18.11 -5.60
CA THR A 34 32.86 18.34 -4.49
C THR A 34 32.64 19.73 -3.91
N ALA A 35 32.61 19.83 -2.61
CA ALA A 35 32.46 21.07 -1.88
C ALA A 35 33.77 21.43 -1.14
N THR A 36 33.89 22.66 -0.66
CA THR A 36 35.02 23.08 0.16
C THR A 36 35.08 22.21 1.43
N ALA A 37 36.26 21.76 1.81
CA ALA A 37 36.49 21.05 3.05
C ALA A 37 36.01 21.89 4.26
N ASP A 38 35.67 21.21 5.36
CA ASP A 38 35.34 21.90 6.60
C ASP A 38 36.59 22.52 7.26
N SER A 39 36.41 23.20 8.37
CA SER A 39 37.52 23.84 9.12
C SER A 39 38.53 22.84 9.69
N ALA A 40 38.19 21.58 9.78
CA ALA A 40 39.08 20.50 10.23
C ALA A 40 39.78 19.79 9.04
N GLY A 41 39.49 20.19 7.81
CA GLY A 41 40.06 19.61 6.60
C GLY A 41 39.31 18.37 6.04
N ASN A 42 38.13 18.05 6.58
CA ASN A 42 37.35 16.95 6.08
C ASN A 42 36.74 17.29 4.72
N GLU A 43 36.91 16.40 3.75
CA GLU A 43 36.32 16.53 2.41
C GLU A 43 34.78 16.48 2.50
N ARG A 44 34.14 17.40 1.79
CA ARG A 44 32.69 17.49 1.70
C ARG A 44 32.24 17.45 0.24
N PHE A 45 31.01 17.03 0.03
CA PHE A 45 30.37 17.05 -1.28
C PHE A 45 28.90 17.44 -1.18
N LEU A 46 28.39 17.98 -2.26
CA LEU A 46 27.02 18.43 -2.41
C LEU A 46 26.23 17.38 -3.18
N LEU A 47 25.16 16.91 -2.61
CA LEU A 47 24.17 16.07 -3.26
C LEU A 47 23.00 16.94 -3.71
N LYS A 48 22.68 16.92 -4.99
CA LYS A 48 21.56 17.64 -5.55
C LYS A 48 20.62 16.65 -6.24
N LEU A 49 19.43 16.48 -5.70
CA LEU A 49 18.38 15.65 -6.28
C LEU A 49 17.48 16.50 -7.16
N THR A 50 17.35 16.12 -8.41
CA THR A 50 16.45 16.75 -9.38
C THR A 50 15.40 15.78 -9.87
N GLN A 51 14.27 16.30 -10.30
CA GLN A 51 13.20 15.53 -10.95
C GLN A 51 12.80 16.21 -12.25
N THR A 52 12.70 15.42 -13.31
CA THR A 52 12.20 15.86 -14.60
C THR A 52 10.74 15.50 -14.74
N THR A 53 9.88 16.47 -15.00
CA THR A 53 8.46 16.25 -15.25
C THR A 53 8.22 15.67 -16.65
N SER A 54 7.01 15.17 -16.90
CA SER A 54 6.59 14.68 -18.24
C SER A 54 6.66 15.76 -19.33
N LEU A 55 6.70 17.03 -18.94
CA LEU A 55 6.86 18.18 -19.84
C LEU A 55 8.33 18.58 -20.04
N GLY A 56 9.29 17.83 -19.50
CA GLY A 56 10.71 18.11 -19.60
C GLY A 56 11.23 19.20 -18.65
N VAL A 57 10.41 19.66 -17.71
CA VAL A 57 10.82 20.67 -16.72
C VAL A 57 11.63 20.00 -15.61
N VAL A 58 12.85 20.46 -15.38
CA VAL A 58 13.74 19.98 -14.32
C VAL A 58 13.54 20.83 -13.07
N THR A 59 13.21 20.20 -11.97
CA THR A 59 13.02 20.83 -10.66
C THR A 59 13.99 20.23 -9.65
N THR A 60 14.68 21.06 -8.87
CA THR A 60 15.49 20.61 -7.75
C THR A 60 14.56 20.27 -6.58
N LEU A 61 14.59 19.03 -6.11
CA LEU A 61 13.79 18.58 -4.98
C LEU A 61 14.47 18.90 -3.65
N GLU A 62 15.77 18.57 -3.54
CA GLU A 62 16.57 18.83 -2.33
C GLU A 62 18.04 18.92 -2.65
N THR A 63 18.78 19.53 -1.72
CA THR A 63 20.23 19.69 -1.80
C THR A 63 20.81 19.51 -0.41
N HIS A 64 21.82 18.64 -0.28
CA HIS A 64 22.47 18.32 0.99
C HIS A 64 23.99 18.42 0.87
N THR A 65 24.63 19.08 1.84
CA THR A 65 26.07 19.00 2.03
C THR A 65 26.35 17.84 2.97
N VAL A 66 27.16 16.89 2.51
CA VAL A 66 27.50 15.65 3.22
C VAL A 66 28.99 15.34 3.13
N SER A 67 29.45 14.42 3.96
CA SER A 67 30.84 13.95 4.01
C SER A 67 30.88 12.45 4.28
N LEU A 68 31.97 11.81 3.89
CA LEU A 68 32.27 10.43 4.30
C LEU A 68 32.97 10.35 5.66
N ALA A 69 33.42 11.48 6.23
CA ALA A 69 33.99 11.55 7.56
C ALA A 69 32.89 11.81 8.62
N GLU A 70 32.87 11.00 9.67
CA GLU A 70 31.82 11.06 10.72
C GLU A 70 31.82 12.40 11.47
N GLU A 71 32.99 12.98 11.68
CA GLU A 71 33.17 14.24 12.44
C GLU A 71 32.99 15.51 11.60
N ALA A 72 32.80 15.35 10.28
CA ALA A 72 32.69 16.48 9.38
C ALA A 72 31.45 17.32 9.69
N LYS A 73 31.60 18.66 9.51
CA LYS A 73 30.52 19.62 9.76
C LYS A 73 30.18 20.40 8.50
N ASP A 74 28.90 20.71 8.37
CA ASP A 74 28.42 21.64 7.35
C ASP A 74 28.74 23.11 7.73
N ASP A 75 28.39 24.05 6.87
CA ASP A 75 28.66 25.48 7.09
C ASP A 75 27.91 26.09 8.29
N MET A 76 26.92 25.37 8.82
CA MET A 76 26.16 25.70 10.02
C MET A 76 26.72 25.03 11.28
N GLY A 77 27.81 24.27 11.17
CA GLY A 77 28.43 23.54 12.27
C GLY A 77 27.71 22.22 12.66
N ARG A 78 26.77 21.74 11.87
CA ARG A 78 26.04 20.48 12.11
C ARG A 78 26.82 19.34 11.50
N LEU A 79 26.80 18.18 12.16
CA LEU A 79 27.37 16.94 11.60
C LEU A 79 26.75 16.64 10.24
N CYS A 80 27.60 16.31 9.27
CA CYS A 80 27.18 16.05 7.90
C CYS A 80 27.65 14.69 7.36
N TYR A 81 27.88 13.72 8.25
CA TYR A 81 28.17 12.35 7.85
C TYR A 81 27.02 11.78 6.99
N LEU A 82 27.39 11.17 5.85
CA LEU A 82 26.47 10.83 4.77
C LEU A 82 25.21 10.08 5.25
N PRO A 83 25.27 8.93 5.96
CA PRO A 83 24.05 8.21 6.36
C PRO A 83 23.19 9.02 7.31
N THR A 84 23.77 9.50 8.40
CA THR A 84 23.06 10.24 9.46
C THR A 84 22.51 11.57 8.97
N ALA A 85 23.22 12.25 8.09
CA ALA A 85 22.76 13.52 7.53
C ALA A 85 21.54 13.34 6.61
N LEU A 86 21.55 12.29 5.78
CA LEU A 86 20.41 11.99 4.91
C LEU A 86 19.22 11.45 5.71
N GLU A 87 19.43 10.60 6.70
CA GLU A 87 18.35 10.09 7.56
C GLU A 87 17.66 11.24 8.31
N ALA A 88 18.43 12.19 8.85
CA ALA A 88 17.89 13.28 9.66
C ALA A 88 17.24 14.41 8.84
N ARG A 89 17.69 14.65 7.60
CA ARG A 89 17.37 15.88 6.86
C ARG A 89 16.79 15.67 5.48
N SER A 90 17.02 14.50 4.86
CA SER A 90 16.46 14.23 3.54
C SER A 90 15.07 13.62 3.64
N LYS A 91 14.19 14.08 2.78
CA LYS A 91 12.86 13.48 2.59
C LYS A 91 12.93 12.28 1.66
N TYR A 92 13.84 12.28 0.71
CA TYR A 92 13.86 11.33 -0.39
C TYR A 92 15.08 10.41 -0.40
N LEU A 93 16.24 10.88 0.07
CA LEU A 93 17.50 10.17 -0.03
C LEU A 93 17.86 9.45 1.27
N ARG A 94 18.42 8.25 1.10
CA ARG A 94 19.07 7.48 2.17
C ARG A 94 20.39 6.97 1.65
N ALA A 95 21.29 6.60 2.54
CA ALA A 95 22.58 6.03 2.17
C ALA A 95 22.94 4.85 3.06
N VAL A 96 23.66 3.90 2.47
CA VAL A 96 24.34 2.79 3.14
C VAL A 96 25.82 2.93 2.87
N VAL A 97 26.65 2.62 3.85
CA VAL A 97 28.10 2.73 3.76
C VAL A 97 28.77 1.42 4.16
N ASN A 98 29.89 1.13 3.54
CA ASN A 98 30.79 0.06 3.94
C ASN A 98 31.88 0.65 4.85
N GLU A 99 31.85 0.33 6.14
CA GLU A 99 32.75 0.88 7.15
C GLU A 99 34.23 0.60 6.87
N GLU A 100 34.53 -0.52 6.20
CA GLU A 100 35.91 -0.90 5.86
C GLU A 100 36.50 -0.05 4.72
N LEU A 101 35.66 0.35 3.77
CA LEU A 101 36.09 1.03 2.54
C LEU A 101 35.88 2.55 2.59
N ILE A 102 35.00 3.05 3.44
CA ILE A 102 34.58 4.45 3.43
C ILE A 102 35.74 5.42 3.77
N SER A 103 36.66 4.99 4.62
CA SER A 103 37.81 5.81 5.05
C SER A 103 38.82 6.10 3.92
N THR A 104 38.84 5.26 2.88
CA THR A 104 39.75 5.40 1.72
C THR A 104 39.01 5.89 0.46
N ALA A 105 37.69 5.96 0.52
CA ALA A 105 36.86 6.34 -0.62
C ALA A 105 37.04 7.83 -0.95
N LYS A 106 37.14 8.14 -2.25
CA LYS A 106 37.17 9.49 -2.77
C LYS A 106 35.95 9.77 -3.62
N VAL A 107 35.27 10.85 -3.30
CA VAL A 107 34.13 11.31 -4.07
C VAL A 107 34.60 12.17 -5.23
N THR A 108 34.13 11.86 -6.42
CA THR A 108 34.37 12.65 -7.63
C THR A 108 33.08 13.26 -8.15
N ASN A 109 33.19 14.40 -8.84
CA ASN A 109 32.04 15.04 -9.46
C ASN A 109 31.34 14.09 -10.42
N LYS A 110 30.04 13.91 -10.24
CA LYS A 110 29.15 13.12 -11.09
C LYS A 110 27.91 13.95 -11.40
N LYS A 111 27.49 13.95 -12.65
CA LYS A 111 26.28 14.65 -13.09
C LYS A 111 25.26 13.66 -13.63
N SER A 112 24.00 13.96 -13.37
CA SER A 112 22.84 13.23 -13.94
C SER A 112 22.92 11.72 -13.74
N LEU A 113 23.23 11.29 -12.52
CA LEU A 113 23.17 9.87 -12.16
C LEU A 113 21.71 9.44 -12.04
N ALA A 114 21.28 8.54 -12.91
CA ALA A 114 19.95 7.96 -12.82
C ALA A 114 19.89 6.88 -11.72
N PHE A 115 18.79 6.80 -11.02
CA PHE A 115 18.52 5.70 -10.10
C PHE A 115 18.05 4.47 -10.87
N THR A 116 18.54 3.30 -10.49
CA THR A 116 18.22 2.01 -11.09
C THR A 116 17.84 0.99 -10.02
N GLY A 117 17.28 -0.16 -10.41
CA GLY A 117 16.97 -1.27 -9.50
C GLY A 117 15.68 -1.12 -8.70
N GLY A 118 14.97 0.01 -8.81
CA GLY A 118 13.66 0.17 -8.18
C GLY A 118 12.59 -0.70 -8.87
N THR A 119 11.78 -1.40 -8.09
CA THR A 119 10.64 -2.18 -8.59
C THR A 119 9.39 -1.88 -7.76
N ASN A 120 8.22 -1.93 -8.39
CA ASN A 120 6.94 -1.79 -7.68
C ASN A 120 6.61 -2.99 -6.77
N GLY A 121 7.48 -3.95 -6.69
CA GLY A 121 7.16 -5.24 -6.12
C GLY A 121 6.12 -5.98 -6.95
N ASP A 122 5.86 -7.21 -6.61
CA ASP A 122 4.84 -8.03 -7.25
C ASP A 122 3.76 -8.39 -6.22
N GLN A 123 2.61 -7.72 -6.32
CA GLN A 123 1.48 -8.00 -5.43
C GLN A 123 0.94 -9.42 -5.60
N SER A 124 1.15 -10.05 -6.76
CA SER A 124 0.73 -11.43 -7.00
C SER A 124 1.60 -12.44 -6.26
N ASN A 125 2.79 -12.05 -5.83
CA ASN A 125 3.78 -12.89 -5.16
C ASN A 125 3.92 -12.60 -3.65
N ILE A 126 2.97 -11.89 -3.05
CA ILE A 126 2.97 -11.71 -1.59
C ILE A 126 2.73 -13.07 -0.94
N SER A 127 3.70 -13.55 -0.15
CA SER A 127 3.58 -14.83 0.53
C SER A 127 2.54 -14.79 1.66
N THR A 128 1.87 -15.93 1.90
CA THR A 128 0.98 -16.12 3.06
C THR A 128 1.66 -15.73 4.37
N ALA A 129 2.95 -16.04 4.54
CA ALA A 129 3.70 -15.66 5.74
C ALA A 129 3.83 -14.13 5.91
N ALA A 130 3.93 -13.37 4.81
CA ALA A 130 3.95 -11.91 4.86
C ALA A 130 2.58 -11.35 5.27
N TYR A 131 1.49 -11.89 4.72
CA TYR A 131 0.14 -11.53 5.15
C TYR A 131 -0.08 -11.82 6.63
N LEU A 132 0.27 -13.01 7.12
CA LEU A 132 0.10 -13.38 8.52
C LEU A 132 0.92 -12.51 9.47
N ARG A 133 2.13 -12.07 9.07
CA ARG A 133 2.88 -11.07 9.85
C ARG A 133 2.15 -9.73 9.94
N ALA A 134 1.57 -9.25 8.86
CA ALA A 134 0.79 -8.01 8.86
C ALA A 134 -0.46 -8.14 9.74
N VAL A 135 -1.18 -9.26 9.66
CA VAL A 135 -2.34 -9.57 10.51
C VAL A 135 -1.95 -9.60 11.99
N LYS A 136 -0.78 -10.16 12.33
CA LYS A 136 -0.26 -10.16 13.71
C LYS A 136 0.00 -8.74 14.22
N VAL A 137 0.55 -7.86 13.37
CA VAL A 137 0.74 -6.44 13.72
C VAL A 137 -0.61 -5.77 13.98
N LEU A 138 -1.61 -6.01 13.14
CA LEU A 138 -2.96 -5.49 13.32
C LEU A 138 -3.60 -5.99 14.62
N ASN A 139 -3.46 -7.29 14.92
CA ASN A 139 -3.99 -7.87 16.16
C ASN A 139 -3.35 -7.28 17.41
N ASN A 140 -2.05 -6.96 17.36
CA ASN A 140 -1.31 -6.36 18.46
C ASN A 140 -1.41 -4.83 18.52
N ALA A 141 -2.12 -4.21 17.57
CA ALA A 141 -2.24 -2.75 17.54
C ALA A 141 -2.90 -2.20 18.81
N PRO A 142 -2.31 -1.17 19.45
CA PRO A 142 -2.83 -0.59 20.68
C PRO A 142 -4.08 0.27 20.46
N TYR A 143 -4.49 0.45 19.21
CA TYR A 143 -5.63 1.28 18.84
C TYR A 143 -6.94 0.50 18.90
N MET A 144 -8.02 1.17 19.28
CA MET A 144 -9.37 0.64 19.13
C MET A 144 -9.84 0.84 17.69
N TYR A 145 -10.28 -0.22 17.06
CA TYR A 145 -10.93 -0.19 15.75
C TYR A 145 -12.21 -1.03 15.80
N THR A 146 -13.18 -0.70 14.99
CA THR A 146 -14.54 -1.29 15.02
C THR A 146 -14.80 -2.20 13.83
N ALA A 147 -13.91 -2.25 12.86
CA ALA A 147 -14.04 -3.12 11.70
C ALA A 147 -12.67 -3.48 11.10
N VAL A 148 -12.63 -4.60 10.42
CA VAL A 148 -11.51 -5.07 9.61
C VAL A 148 -11.97 -5.24 8.16
N LEU A 149 -11.16 -4.79 7.21
CA LEU A 149 -11.46 -4.87 5.79
C LEU A 149 -10.37 -5.68 5.07
N GLY A 150 -10.79 -6.60 4.21
CA GLY A 150 -9.88 -7.40 3.39
C GLY A 150 -9.19 -6.61 2.28
N LEU A 151 -9.89 -5.65 1.65
CA LEU A 151 -9.39 -4.70 0.65
C LEU A 151 -8.46 -5.32 -0.42
N GLY A 152 -8.91 -6.44 -1.03
CA GLY A 152 -8.14 -7.11 -2.09
C GLY A 152 -7.13 -8.15 -1.59
N CYS A 153 -7.14 -8.47 -0.31
CA CYS A 153 -6.49 -9.67 0.20
C CYS A 153 -7.37 -10.88 -0.11
N TYR A 154 -6.83 -11.84 -0.87
CA TYR A 154 -7.50 -13.07 -1.28
C TYR A 154 -6.76 -14.32 -0.80
N ASP A 155 -5.84 -14.18 0.14
CA ASP A 155 -5.15 -15.29 0.78
C ASP A 155 -6.04 -15.88 1.88
N ASN A 156 -6.43 -17.16 1.73
CA ASN A 156 -7.38 -17.80 2.62
C ASN A 156 -6.90 -17.82 4.09
N ALA A 157 -5.63 -18.09 4.32
CA ALA A 157 -5.09 -18.13 5.68
C ALA A 157 -5.10 -16.72 6.33
N ALA A 158 -4.80 -15.68 5.55
CA ALA A 158 -4.88 -14.30 6.02
C ALA A 158 -6.33 -13.88 6.31
N ILE A 159 -7.28 -14.24 5.45
CA ILE A 159 -8.71 -13.96 5.65
C ILE A 159 -9.22 -14.67 6.91
N THR A 160 -8.88 -15.95 7.09
CA THR A 160 -9.22 -16.68 8.32
C THR A 160 -8.64 -16.00 9.57
N ALA A 161 -7.37 -15.60 9.51
CA ALA A 161 -6.72 -14.91 10.63
C ALA A 161 -7.35 -13.55 10.93
N LEU A 162 -7.78 -12.80 9.92
CA LEU A 162 -8.54 -11.56 10.10
C LEU A 162 -9.94 -11.82 10.69
N GLY A 163 -10.61 -12.91 10.26
CA GLY A 163 -11.86 -13.37 10.84
C GLY A 163 -11.74 -13.70 12.33
N ASN A 164 -10.65 -14.35 12.73
CA ASN A 164 -10.35 -14.62 14.15
C ASN A 164 -10.23 -13.32 14.95
N ILE A 165 -9.57 -12.30 14.42
CA ILE A 165 -9.52 -10.97 15.08
C ILE A 165 -10.92 -10.40 15.26
N CYS A 166 -11.79 -10.54 14.25
CA CYS A 166 -13.16 -10.06 14.34
C CYS A 166 -13.95 -10.77 15.44
N SER A 167 -13.80 -12.08 15.53
CA SER A 167 -14.43 -12.91 16.57
C SER A 167 -13.91 -12.55 17.97
N ASP A 168 -12.59 -12.50 18.16
CA ASP A 168 -11.95 -12.25 19.45
C ASP A 168 -12.24 -10.84 19.99
N ARG A 169 -12.31 -9.85 19.10
CA ARG A 169 -12.55 -8.45 19.45
C ARG A 169 -14.01 -8.01 19.37
N LEU A 170 -14.91 -8.89 18.92
CA LEU A 170 -16.32 -8.62 18.70
C LEU A 170 -16.55 -7.41 17.78
N ILE A 171 -15.83 -7.37 16.67
CA ILE A 171 -15.90 -6.32 15.66
C ILE A 171 -16.33 -6.87 14.30
N ASP A 172 -16.74 -5.99 13.40
CA ASP A 172 -17.19 -6.40 12.07
C ASP A 172 -16.02 -6.73 11.12
N GLY A 173 -16.22 -7.74 10.28
CA GLY A 173 -15.32 -8.11 9.17
C GLY A 173 -15.98 -7.92 7.81
N PHE A 174 -15.28 -7.28 6.88
CA PHE A 174 -15.72 -7.09 5.49
C PHE A 174 -14.67 -7.65 4.55
N PHE A 175 -14.97 -8.76 3.89
CA PHE A 175 -14.01 -9.46 3.06
C PHE A 175 -14.56 -9.60 1.63
N ASP A 176 -13.66 -9.79 0.68
CA ASP A 176 -13.99 -10.05 -0.71
C ASP A 176 -13.45 -11.40 -1.14
N VAL A 177 -14.17 -12.09 -1.99
CA VAL A 177 -13.60 -13.12 -2.87
C VAL A 177 -13.12 -12.46 -4.16
N LYS A 178 -12.22 -13.12 -4.87
CA LYS A 178 -11.69 -12.59 -6.14
C LYS A 178 -12.84 -12.22 -7.09
N PRO A 179 -12.92 -10.98 -7.56
CA PRO A 179 -13.99 -10.55 -8.48
C PRO A 179 -13.99 -11.29 -9.82
N THR A 180 -12.84 -11.87 -10.20
CA THR A 180 -12.67 -12.65 -11.44
C THR A 180 -13.15 -14.11 -11.36
N LEU A 181 -13.74 -14.52 -10.25
CA LEU A 181 -14.37 -15.83 -10.12
C LEU A 181 -15.81 -15.78 -10.64
N THR A 182 -16.29 -16.91 -11.12
CA THR A 182 -17.73 -17.14 -11.34
C THR A 182 -18.46 -17.25 -10.00
N TYR A 183 -19.80 -17.18 -10.00
CA TYR A 183 -20.55 -17.30 -8.75
C TYR A 183 -20.33 -18.65 -8.06
N THR A 184 -20.25 -19.74 -8.81
CA THR A 184 -19.96 -21.08 -8.26
C THR A 184 -18.57 -21.16 -7.63
N GLU A 185 -17.55 -20.66 -8.31
CA GLU A 185 -16.19 -20.60 -7.78
C GLU A 185 -16.10 -19.70 -6.56
N ALA A 186 -16.83 -18.58 -6.54
CA ALA A 186 -16.85 -17.65 -5.41
C ALA A 186 -17.47 -18.30 -4.16
N ILE A 187 -18.51 -19.12 -4.30
CA ILE A 187 -19.11 -19.87 -3.18
C ILE A 187 -18.07 -20.86 -2.60
N SER A 188 -17.41 -21.63 -3.46
CA SER A 188 -16.35 -22.55 -3.03
C SER A 188 -15.19 -21.81 -2.36
N ALA A 189 -14.81 -20.63 -2.87
CA ALA A 189 -13.75 -19.82 -2.26
C ALA A 189 -14.10 -19.35 -0.84
N VAL A 190 -15.39 -19.09 -0.54
CA VAL A 190 -15.82 -18.76 0.83
C VAL A 190 -15.70 -19.98 1.75
N GLU A 191 -16.05 -21.17 1.26
CA GLU A 191 -15.88 -22.41 2.03
C GLU A 191 -14.41 -22.63 2.40
N ASP A 192 -13.50 -22.40 1.47
CA ASP A 192 -12.06 -22.54 1.67
C ASP A 192 -11.48 -21.56 2.73
N THR A 193 -12.13 -20.42 2.97
CA THR A 193 -11.71 -19.48 4.02
C THR A 193 -12.05 -19.94 5.43
N GLY A 194 -12.94 -20.92 5.59
CA GLY A 194 -13.42 -21.36 6.90
C GLY A 194 -14.36 -20.37 7.61
N LEU A 195 -14.73 -19.25 7.00
CA LEU A 195 -15.58 -18.21 7.61
C LEU A 195 -17.06 -18.57 7.72
N LEU A 196 -17.46 -19.78 7.32
CA LEU A 196 -18.85 -20.27 7.42
C LEU A 196 -19.24 -20.66 8.84
N GLY A 197 -18.30 -20.80 9.76
CA GLY A 197 -18.53 -21.18 11.15
C GLY A 197 -19.38 -20.16 11.92
N THR A 198 -19.98 -20.62 13.02
CA THR A 198 -20.81 -19.78 13.90
C THR A 198 -20.01 -18.67 14.61
N ASP A 199 -18.69 -18.85 14.73
CA ASP A 199 -17.81 -17.88 15.37
C ASP A 199 -17.58 -16.62 14.53
N TYR A 200 -17.94 -16.67 13.24
CA TYR A 200 -17.72 -15.60 12.28
C TYR A 200 -19.00 -14.86 11.86
N VAL A 201 -20.00 -14.80 12.74
CA VAL A 201 -21.29 -14.14 12.45
C VAL A 201 -21.17 -12.64 12.17
N SER A 202 -20.11 -11.99 12.66
CA SER A 202 -19.81 -10.59 12.38
C SER A 202 -19.04 -10.37 11.08
N CYS A 203 -18.66 -11.45 10.37
CA CYS A 203 -17.93 -11.39 9.12
C CYS A 203 -18.89 -11.47 7.93
N ALA A 204 -18.74 -10.57 6.97
CA ALA A 204 -19.49 -10.56 5.72
C ALA A 204 -18.52 -10.69 4.54
N VAL A 205 -18.80 -11.62 3.64
CA VAL A 205 -18.01 -11.85 2.42
C VAL A 205 -18.81 -11.40 1.21
N TYR A 206 -18.15 -10.71 0.29
CA TYR A 206 -18.77 -10.11 -0.89
C TYR A 206 -18.14 -10.63 -2.17
N HIS A 207 -19.00 -10.78 -3.19
CA HIS A 207 -18.59 -11.05 -4.55
C HIS A 207 -19.07 -9.93 -5.48
N PHE A 208 -18.17 -9.40 -6.28
CA PHE A 208 -18.45 -8.29 -7.17
C PHE A 208 -17.83 -8.53 -8.56
N PRO A 209 -18.41 -9.40 -9.40
CA PRO A 209 -17.87 -9.76 -10.71
C PRO A 209 -18.17 -8.70 -11.77
N PHE A 210 -17.80 -7.46 -11.50
CA PHE A 210 -18.02 -6.32 -12.39
C PHE A 210 -16.74 -5.52 -12.59
N SER A 211 -16.60 -4.97 -13.78
CA SER A 211 -15.65 -3.88 -14.03
C SER A 211 -16.35 -2.54 -14.06
N CYS A 212 -15.70 -1.51 -13.59
CA CYS A 212 -16.20 -0.15 -13.68
C CYS A 212 -15.14 0.78 -14.24
N LYS A 213 -15.57 1.99 -14.68
CA LYS A 213 -14.66 3.02 -15.14
C LYS A 213 -14.05 3.74 -13.94
N ASP A 214 -12.71 3.74 -13.86
CA ASP A 214 -12.01 4.51 -12.86
C ASP A 214 -12.14 6.02 -13.12
N LYS A 215 -12.36 6.78 -12.06
CA LYS A 215 -12.60 8.23 -12.16
C LYS A 215 -11.38 9.00 -12.65
N TRP A 216 -10.19 8.56 -12.27
CA TRP A 216 -8.95 9.31 -12.53
C TRP A 216 -8.26 8.85 -13.81
N THR A 217 -8.03 7.55 -13.96
CA THR A 217 -7.33 7.00 -15.13
C THR A 217 -8.23 6.81 -16.33
N GLN A 218 -9.58 6.86 -16.13
CA GLN A 218 -10.58 6.56 -17.15
C GLN A 218 -10.49 5.14 -17.73
N SER A 219 -9.60 4.31 -17.22
CA SER A 219 -9.48 2.89 -17.57
C SER A 219 -10.54 2.06 -16.86
N ARG A 220 -10.78 0.84 -17.37
CA ARG A 220 -11.64 -0.11 -16.66
C ARG A 220 -10.83 -0.84 -15.60
N VAL A 221 -11.39 -0.89 -14.41
CA VAL A 221 -10.77 -1.55 -13.25
C VAL A 221 -11.75 -2.55 -12.64
N VAL A 222 -11.19 -3.59 -12.05
CA VAL A 222 -11.90 -4.63 -11.29
C VAL A 222 -11.43 -4.53 -9.84
N PHE A 223 -12.36 -4.47 -8.90
CA PHE A 223 -12.03 -4.36 -7.47
C PHE A 223 -13.10 -5.04 -6.61
N GLY A 224 -12.79 -5.28 -5.34
CA GLY A 224 -13.72 -5.85 -4.37
C GLY A 224 -14.74 -4.83 -3.86
N LEU A 225 -15.74 -5.32 -3.15
CA LEU A 225 -16.86 -4.54 -2.62
C LEU A 225 -16.74 -4.20 -1.14
N SER A 226 -15.86 -4.86 -0.39
CA SER A 226 -15.75 -4.74 1.08
C SER A 226 -15.64 -3.30 1.57
N GLY A 227 -14.82 -2.48 0.93
CA GLY A 227 -14.67 -1.06 1.26
C GLY A 227 -15.96 -0.25 1.04
N ALA A 228 -16.70 -0.52 -0.04
CA ALA A 228 -17.95 0.16 -0.33
C ALA A 228 -19.07 -0.30 0.63
N ALA A 229 -19.10 -1.58 0.99
CA ALA A 229 -20.04 -2.13 1.97
C ALA A 229 -19.83 -1.52 3.37
N TYR A 230 -18.57 -1.43 3.80
CA TYR A 230 -18.24 -0.73 5.04
C TYR A 230 -18.65 0.75 5.00
N ALA A 231 -18.37 1.45 3.90
CA ALA A 231 -18.76 2.85 3.74
C ALA A 231 -20.31 3.02 3.77
N ALA A 232 -21.06 2.06 3.22
CA ALA A 232 -22.52 2.07 3.30
C ALA A 232 -22.99 1.90 4.75
N LYS A 233 -22.39 0.98 5.51
CA LYS A 233 -22.67 0.81 6.94
C LYS A 233 -22.34 2.07 7.73
N ALA A 234 -21.17 2.67 7.52
CA ALA A 234 -20.76 3.90 8.20
C ALA A 234 -21.72 5.08 7.92
N ARG A 235 -22.22 5.19 6.66
CA ARG A 235 -23.27 6.19 6.34
C ARG A 235 -24.58 5.92 7.10
N GLY A 236 -24.96 4.63 7.21
CA GLY A 236 -26.13 4.22 7.98
C GLY A 236 -26.01 4.61 9.47
N VAL A 237 -24.86 4.36 10.07
CA VAL A 237 -24.55 4.77 11.44
C VAL A 237 -24.68 6.28 11.63
N LYS A 238 -24.08 7.06 10.71
CA LYS A 238 -24.15 8.53 10.78
C LYS A 238 -25.59 9.04 10.66
N LYS A 239 -26.40 8.47 9.75
CA LYS A 239 -27.79 8.88 9.51
C LYS A 239 -28.70 8.56 10.72
N ASN A 240 -28.37 7.52 11.48
CA ASN A 240 -29.18 7.02 12.58
C ASN A 240 -28.46 7.13 13.94
N SER A 241 -27.63 8.16 14.12
CA SER A 241 -26.82 8.37 15.32
C SER A 241 -27.66 8.47 16.61
N ASP A 242 -28.86 9.01 16.50
CA ASP A 242 -29.75 9.24 17.63
C ASP A 242 -30.30 7.95 18.27
N VAL A 243 -30.29 6.85 17.50
CA VAL A 243 -30.74 5.53 17.95
C VAL A 243 -29.58 4.51 17.99
N GLY A 244 -28.34 4.97 18.01
CA GLY A 244 -27.15 4.11 18.08
C GLY A 244 -26.84 3.36 16.80
N GLY A 245 -27.02 3.97 15.68
CA GLY A 245 -26.98 3.53 14.26
C GLY A 245 -26.16 2.29 13.82
N TRP A 246 -25.21 1.78 14.64
CA TRP A 246 -24.35 0.67 14.23
C TRP A 246 -25.08 -0.66 13.98
N HIS A 247 -26.19 -0.88 14.64
CA HIS A 247 -27.04 -2.06 14.43
C HIS A 247 -27.92 -1.99 13.16
N TYR A 248 -27.98 -0.83 12.51
CA TYR A 248 -28.71 -0.70 11.25
C TYR A 248 -28.01 -1.47 10.14
N SER A 249 -28.74 -2.37 9.50
CA SER A 249 -28.24 -3.07 8.32
C SER A 249 -27.94 -2.08 7.19
N PRO A 250 -26.81 -2.19 6.48
CA PRO A 250 -26.57 -1.43 5.27
C PRO A 250 -27.40 -1.92 4.07
N ALA A 251 -28.13 -3.02 4.20
CA ALA A 251 -28.98 -3.58 3.14
C ALA A 251 -30.22 -2.73 2.87
N GLY A 252 -30.74 -2.79 1.65
CA GLY A 252 -31.95 -2.14 1.19
C GLY A 252 -31.70 -1.02 0.17
N GLU A 253 -32.72 -0.78 -0.64
CA GLU A 253 -32.66 0.11 -1.82
C GLU A 253 -32.22 1.55 -1.50
N GLU A 254 -32.52 2.07 -0.33
CA GLU A 254 -32.16 3.43 0.05
C GLU A 254 -30.79 3.53 0.74
N ARG A 255 -30.36 2.46 1.43
CA ARG A 255 -29.20 2.51 2.34
C ARG A 255 -27.94 1.91 1.73
N ALA A 256 -28.12 0.89 0.89
CA ALA A 256 -27.02 0.11 0.32
C ALA A 256 -26.66 0.55 -1.12
N VAL A 257 -27.18 1.65 -1.60
CA VAL A 257 -26.87 2.10 -2.96
C VAL A 257 -25.39 2.47 -3.08
N ILE A 258 -24.71 1.80 -4.01
CA ILE A 258 -23.33 2.06 -4.37
C ILE A 258 -23.31 2.70 -5.74
N ALA A 259 -23.12 4.01 -5.78
CA ALA A 259 -23.05 4.75 -7.03
C ALA A 259 -21.73 4.46 -7.76
N ARG A 260 -21.79 3.68 -8.84
CA ARG A 260 -20.66 3.41 -9.73
C ARG A 260 -21.10 3.60 -11.18
N ALA A 261 -20.24 4.27 -11.96
CA ALA A 261 -20.52 4.54 -13.35
C ALA A 261 -20.03 3.39 -14.26
N SER A 262 -20.81 3.13 -15.32
CA SER A 262 -20.39 2.25 -16.42
C SER A 262 -20.02 0.84 -15.99
N LEU A 263 -20.83 0.23 -15.15
CA LEU A 263 -20.68 -1.17 -14.75
C LEU A 263 -20.85 -2.10 -15.94
N GLN A 264 -19.97 -3.10 -16.01
CA GLN A 264 -20.07 -4.20 -16.94
C GLN A 264 -19.78 -5.51 -16.21
N PRO A 265 -20.67 -6.51 -16.30
CA PRO A 265 -20.40 -7.82 -15.74
C PRO A 265 -19.18 -8.44 -16.44
N LEU A 266 -18.37 -9.17 -15.68
CA LEU A 266 -17.24 -9.93 -16.25
C LEU A 266 -17.74 -11.18 -16.96
N TYR A 267 -18.82 -11.77 -16.47
CA TYR A 267 -19.44 -12.99 -17.00
C TYR A 267 -20.94 -12.76 -17.18
N PRO A 268 -21.38 -12.18 -18.34
CA PRO A 268 -22.80 -11.86 -18.57
C PRO A 268 -23.73 -13.08 -18.58
N GLU A 269 -23.17 -14.25 -18.90
CA GLU A 269 -23.87 -15.54 -18.95
C GLU A 269 -23.99 -16.24 -17.59
N ASP A 270 -23.20 -15.82 -16.63
CA ASP A 270 -23.17 -16.42 -15.29
C ASP A 270 -24.29 -15.86 -14.42
N THR A 271 -25.25 -16.72 -14.06
CA THR A 271 -26.36 -16.32 -13.21
C THR A 271 -26.18 -16.87 -11.81
N PRO A 272 -26.36 -16.02 -10.78
CA PRO A 272 -26.19 -16.44 -9.40
C PRO A 272 -27.30 -17.43 -8.98
N ASP A 273 -26.90 -18.56 -8.41
CA ASP A 273 -27.78 -19.40 -7.62
C ASP A 273 -27.98 -18.78 -6.24
N GLU A 274 -29.11 -18.14 -6.02
CA GLU A 274 -29.37 -17.38 -4.78
C GLU A 274 -29.43 -18.31 -3.55
N GLU A 275 -29.94 -19.53 -3.69
CA GLU A 275 -29.99 -20.48 -2.59
C GLU A 275 -28.60 -20.95 -2.18
N ALA A 276 -27.77 -21.28 -3.15
CA ALA A 276 -26.36 -21.64 -2.91
C ALA A 276 -25.57 -20.49 -2.31
N MET A 277 -25.80 -19.26 -2.77
CA MET A 277 -25.13 -18.05 -2.19
C MET A 277 -25.53 -17.80 -0.74
N VAL A 278 -26.81 -17.96 -0.40
CA VAL A 278 -27.27 -17.81 0.99
C VAL A 278 -26.67 -18.89 1.88
N LYS A 279 -26.64 -20.15 1.42
CA LYS A 279 -25.98 -21.25 2.15
C LYS A 279 -24.47 -20.99 2.31
N GLY A 280 -23.81 -20.50 1.26
CA GLY A 280 -22.40 -20.12 1.27
C GLY A 280 -22.11 -18.78 1.94
N ARG A 281 -23.11 -18.08 2.52
CA ARG A 281 -22.96 -16.77 3.18
C ARG A 281 -22.22 -15.73 2.32
N LEU A 282 -22.42 -15.80 1.01
CA LEU A 282 -21.82 -14.89 0.03
C LEU A 282 -22.81 -13.77 -0.32
N ASN A 283 -22.42 -12.53 -0.09
CA ASN A 283 -23.22 -11.38 -0.46
C ASN A 283 -22.92 -10.97 -1.90
N LYS A 284 -23.99 -10.80 -2.69
CA LYS A 284 -23.92 -10.27 -4.05
C LYS A 284 -24.41 -8.83 -4.11
N VAL A 285 -24.12 -8.21 -5.23
CA VAL A 285 -24.71 -6.92 -5.61
C VAL A 285 -25.79 -7.15 -6.65
N SER A 286 -26.94 -6.53 -6.45
CA SER A 286 -28.00 -6.49 -7.43
C SER A 286 -27.93 -5.18 -8.21
N VAL A 287 -27.91 -5.25 -9.54
CA VAL A 287 -27.96 -4.06 -10.39
C VAL A 287 -29.42 -3.68 -10.54
N GLY A 288 -29.79 -2.48 -10.06
CA GLY A 288 -31.14 -1.97 -10.20
C GLY A 288 -31.50 -1.63 -11.65
N THR A 289 -32.79 -1.51 -11.95
CA THR A 289 -33.32 -1.20 -13.28
C THR A 289 -32.84 0.15 -13.82
N SER A 290 -32.37 1.06 -12.96
CA SER A 290 -31.76 2.33 -13.33
C SER A 290 -30.24 2.25 -13.58
N GLY A 291 -29.64 1.07 -13.53
CA GLY A 291 -28.19 0.89 -13.63
C GLY A 291 -27.42 1.34 -12.40
N GLN A 292 -28.11 1.65 -11.31
CA GLN A 292 -27.53 1.90 -9.99
C GLN A 292 -27.53 0.63 -9.16
N MET A 293 -26.51 0.42 -8.39
CA MET A 293 -26.40 -0.68 -7.43
C MET A 293 -26.84 -0.26 -6.05
#